data_de039d4df4d8c1fc9ddcbf57df6b1705
#
_entry.id   de039d4df4d8c1fc9ddcbf57df6b1705
#
_cell.length_a   1.000
_cell.length_b   1.000
_cell.length_c   1.000
_cell.angle_alpha   90.00
_cell.angle_beta   90.00
_cell.angle_gamma   90.00
#
_symmetry.space_group_name_H-M   'P 1'
#
loop_
_entity.id
_entity.type
_entity.pdbx_description
1 polymer ?
#
loop_
_entity_poly.entity_id
_entity_poly.type
_entity_poly.pdbx_seq_one_letter_code
_entity_poly.pdbx_strand_id
1 'polypeptide(L)'
;CLRVLLSGTRSVALEHVSLFPVNTFKNRENGMRRDLAQALYDMHPGVLRFPGGCIVEGESLKHRYQWKNTIGPVENRPLNNNRWQSTFHYRLFPDYYQSYGLGFFEYFQLAEDIGAEPLPVLNVGMACQFQNWDNPKAHVPVDSLQPYIQDCLDLIEFANGDTCTTWGRKRAEMGHPAPFNLKYLAVGNEQWNTLYYERL
;
A
#
# COMPACT_ATOMS: atom_id res chain seq x y z
N CYS A 1 -4.75 27.33 -7.81
CA CYS A 1 -3.78 26.91 -8.83
C CYS A 1 -2.36 27.13 -8.27
N LEU A 2 -1.56 26.06 -8.15
CA LEU A 2 -0.16 26.16 -7.79
C LEU A 2 0.64 26.56 -9.05
N ARG A 3 1.51 27.57 -8.90
CA ARG A 3 2.44 27.97 -9.97
C ARG A 3 3.85 27.99 -9.42
N VAL A 4 4.76 27.31 -10.09
CA VAL A 4 6.20 27.40 -9.81
C VAL A 4 6.80 28.35 -10.86
N LEU A 5 7.31 29.49 -10.40
CA LEU A 5 7.93 30.51 -11.26
C LEU A 5 9.43 30.39 -11.11
N LEU A 6 10.11 30.24 -12.22
CA LEU A 6 11.57 30.20 -12.28
C LEU A 6 12.07 31.50 -12.92
N SER A 7 13.04 32.12 -12.32
CA SER A 7 13.76 33.28 -12.87
C SER A 7 15.24 32.95 -12.97
N GLY A 8 15.86 33.34 -14.10
CA GLY A 8 17.28 33.06 -14.35
C GLY A 8 17.49 32.21 -15.61
N THR A 9 18.74 31.93 -15.90
CA THR A 9 19.17 31.31 -17.16
C THR A 9 19.54 29.81 -17.04
N ARG A 10 19.36 29.21 -15.85
CA ARG A 10 19.76 27.82 -15.57
C ARG A 10 18.57 26.94 -15.33
N SER A 11 18.74 25.65 -15.59
CA SER A 11 17.75 24.62 -15.31
C SER A 11 17.60 24.38 -13.80
N VAL A 12 16.38 24.04 -13.39
CA VAL A 12 16.04 23.60 -12.02
C VAL A 12 15.41 22.24 -12.12
N ALA A 13 15.88 21.30 -11.30
CA ALA A 13 15.22 20.01 -11.13
C ALA A 13 14.19 20.14 -9.99
N LEU A 14 12.98 19.65 -10.23
CA LEU A 14 11.92 19.54 -9.23
C LEU A 14 11.60 18.07 -9.03
N GLU A 15 11.58 17.66 -7.77
CA GLU A 15 11.23 16.29 -7.39
C GLU A 15 10.21 16.34 -6.26
N HIS A 16 9.32 15.37 -6.24
CA HIS A 16 8.35 15.12 -5.18
C HIS A 16 7.52 16.35 -4.80
N VAL A 17 6.84 16.95 -5.78
CA VAL A 17 5.93 18.09 -5.52
C VAL A 17 4.60 17.56 -4.98
N SER A 18 4.23 17.95 -3.76
CA SER A 18 3.00 17.52 -3.11
C SER A 18 2.20 18.72 -2.58
N LEU A 19 0.90 18.55 -2.39
CA LEU A 19 0.00 19.54 -1.85
C LEU A 19 -0.96 18.87 -0.88
N PHE A 20 -0.87 19.22 0.39
CA PHE A 20 -1.73 18.70 1.43
C PHE A 20 -2.65 19.79 1.99
N PRO A 21 -3.87 19.46 2.46
CA PRO A 21 -4.71 20.41 3.15
C PRO A 21 -4.06 20.81 4.49
N VAL A 22 -4.25 22.06 4.88
CA VAL A 22 -3.80 22.55 6.21
C VAL A 22 -4.65 21.92 7.32
N ASN A 23 -5.95 21.77 7.07
CA ASN A 23 -6.89 21.20 8.02
C ASN A 23 -7.17 19.74 7.67
N THR A 24 -6.45 18.84 8.32
CA THR A 24 -6.56 17.40 8.13
C THR A 24 -7.42 16.74 9.20
N PHE A 25 -7.82 15.49 8.95
CA PHE A 25 -8.52 14.70 9.96
C PHE A 25 -7.58 14.42 11.15
N LYS A 26 -8.10 14.67 12.37
CA LYS A 26 -7.32 14.61 13.63
C LYS A 26 -6.04 15.45 13.64
N ASN A 27 -5.95 16.46 12.76
CA ASN A 27 -4.80 17.38 12.64
C ASN A 27 -3.46 16.67 12.39
N ARG A 28 -3.47 15.52 11.72
CA ARG A 28 -2.24 14.84 11.35
C ARG A 28 -1.51 15.61 10.26
N GLU A 29 -0.21 15.76 10.40
CA GLU A 29 0.65 16.33 9.36
C GLU A 29 0.55 15.47 8.09
N ASN A 30 0.39 16.13 6.93
CA ASN A 30 0.18 15.46 5.63
C ASN A 30 -0.97 14.43 5.64
N GLY A 31 -1.91 14.59 6.55
CA GLY A 31 -3.00 13.65 6.81
C GLY A 31 -4.12 13.68 5.79
N MET A 32 -5.15 12.90 6.07
CA MET A 32 -6.32 12.75 5.21
C MET A 32 -7.17 14.02 5.18
N ARG A 33 -7.84 14.24 4.06
CA ARG A 33 -8.88 15.26 3.94
C ARG A 33 -9.92 15.06 5.05
N ARG A 34 -10.13 16.13 5.82
CA ARG A 34 -10.98 16.08 7.01
C ARG A 34 -12.41 15.65 6.70
N ASP A 35 -12.99 16.21 5.64
CA ASP A 35 -14.38 15.93 5.27
C ASP A 35 -14.61 14.46 4.87
N LEU A 36 -13.69 13.88 4.08
CA LEU A 36 -13.80 12.49 3.64
C LEU A 36 -13.52 11.50 4.78
N ALA A 37 -12.48 11.75 5.57
CA ALA A 37 -12.16 10.89 6.70
C ALA A 37 -13.22 10.99 7.82
N GLN A 38 -13.83 12.18 8.01
CA GLN A 38 -14.96 12.34 8.92
C GLN A 38 -16.17 11.51 8.44
N ALA A 39 -16.48 11.53 7.14
CA ALA A 39 -17.59 10.74 6.61
C ALA A 39 -17.35 9.22 6.83
N LEU A 40 -16.12 8.75 6.67
CA LEU A 40 -15.76 7.36 6.99
C LEU A 40 -15.91 7.06 8.48
N TYR A 41 -15.46 7.97 9.34
CA TYR A 41 -15.59 7.84 10.79
C TYR A 41 -17.06 7.76 11.21
N ASP A 42 -17.93 8.62 10.65
CA ASP A 42 -19.36 8.67 10.96
C ASP A 42 -20.12 7.42 10.50
N MET A 43 -19.57 6.67 9.54
CA MET A 43 -20.11 5.38 9.10
C MET A 43 -19.85 4.24 10.10
N HIS A 44 -18.93 4.43 11.04
CA HIS A 44 -18.51 3.41 12.02
C HIS A 44 -18.17 2.05 11.39
N PRO A 45 -17.28 1.98 10.40
CA PRO A 45 -16.95 0.71 9.75
C PRO A 45 -16.30 -0.25 10.74
N GLY A 46 -16.69 -1.51 10.73
CA GLY A 46 -16.07 -2.53 11.58
C GLY A 46 -14.66 -2.93 11.10
N VAL A 47 -14.40 -2.83 9.81
CA VAL A 47 -13.15 -3.24 9.17
C VAL A 47 -12.74 -2.26 8.08
N LEU A 48 -11.44 -1.96 8.00
CA LEU A 48 -10.80 -1.28 6.88
C LEU A 48 -9.89 -2.26 6.14
N ARG A 49 -10.31 -2.69 4.93
CA ARG A 49 -9.52 -3.57 4.06
C ARG A 49 -8.66 -2.74 3.11
N PHE A 50 -7.36 -3.03 3.06
CA PHE A 50 -6.40 -2.31 2.19
C PHE A 50 -5.30 -3.25 1.67
N PRO A 51 -4.53 -2.87 0.64
CA PRO A 51 -4.56 -1.62 -0.12
C PRO A 51 -5.65 -1.60 -1.20
N GLY A 52 -6.37 -2.67 -1.40
CA GLY A 52 -7.41 -2.86 -2.39
C GLY A 52 -7.42 -4.27 -2.95
N GLY A 53 -7.90 -4.44 -4.18
CA GLY A 53 -8.07 -5.72 -4.85
C GLY A 53 -6.87 -6.11 -5.71
N CYS A 54 -7.04 -6.12 -7.03
CA CYS A 54 -6.05 -6.58 -8.00
C CYS A 54 -4.69 -5.85 -7.95
N ILE A 55 -4.60 -4.70 -7.30
CA ILE A 55 -3.32 -4.02 -7.07
C ILE A 55 -2.37 -4.81 -6.17
N VAL A 56 -2.91 -5.67 -5.30
CA VAL A 56 -2.12 -6.58 -4.46
C VAL A 56 -1.33 -7.54 -5.34
N GLU A 57 -1.96 -8.03 -6.39
CA GLU A 57 -1.42 -9.03 -7.29
C GLU A 57 -0.44 -8.42 -8.30
N GLY A 58 -0.78 -7.24 -8.87
CA GLY A 58 -0.11 -6.68 -10.03
C GLY A 58 -0.45 -7.42 -11.33
N GLU A 59 -0.15 -6.83 -12.47
CA GLU A 59 -0.17 -7.54 -13.76
C GLU A 59 0.92 -8.61 -13.84
N SER A 60 2.02 -8.34 -13.16
CA SER A 60 3.15 -9.24 -12.93
C SER A 60 3.63 -9.10 -11.50
N LEU A 61 4.35 -10.09 -10.98
CA LEU A 61 4.89 -10.05 -9.62
C LEU A 61 5.86 -8.90 -9.38
N LYS A 62 6.49 -8.38 -10.43
CA LYS A 62 7.31 -7.17 -10.36
C LYS A 62 6.50 -5.95 -9.92
N HIS A 63 5.24 -5.86 -10.35
CA HIS A 63 4.36 -4.74 -10.11
C HIS A 63 3.31 -5.02 -9.00
N ARG A 64 3.48 -6.11 -8.24
CA ARG A 64 2.66 -6.37 -7.07
C ARG A 64 2.79 -5.24 -6.06
N TYR A 65 1.80 -5.07 -5.22
CA TYR A 65 1.90 -4.12 -4.11
C TYR A 65 2.83 -4.71 -3.03
N GLN A 66 4.08 -4.23 -3.00
CA GLN A 66 5.03 -4.59 -1.96
C GLN A 66 4.91 -3.58 -0.81
N TRP A 67 4.29 -3.98 0.29
CA TRP A 67 4.02 -3.09 1.42
C TRP A 67 5.29 -2.46 2.02
N LYS A 68 6.42 -3.16 1.98
CA LYS A 68 7.71 -2.64 2.46
C LYS A 68 8.17 -1.39 1.71
N ASN A 69 7.77 -1.25 0.44
CA ASN A 69 8.04 -0.06 -0.36
C ASN A 69 7.20 1.15 0.08
N THR A 70 6.24 0.95 0.96
CA THR A 70 5.33 1.99 1.46
C THR A 70 5.69 2.47 2.87
N ILE A 71 6.83 2.00 3.40
CA ILE A 71 7.31 2.32 4.74
C ILE A 71 8.47 3.31 4.65
N GLY A 72 8.52 4.24 5.59
CA GLY A 72 9.50 5.34 5.62
C GLY A 72 9.01 6.62 4.93
N PRO A 73 9.88 7.62 4.75
CA PRO A 73 9.54 8.91 4.17
C PRO A 73 8.91 8.77 2.78
N VAL A 74 7.85 9.53 2.52
CA VAL A 74 7.06 9.42 1.27
C VAL A 74 7.90 9.71 0.03
N GLU A 75 8.83 10.66 0.12
CA GLU A 75 9.74 11.05 -0.95
C GLU A 75 10.72 9.95 -1.36
N ASN A 76 10.95 8.96 -0.49
CA ASN A 76 11.82 7.82 -0.75
C ASN A 76 11.08 6.58 -1.27
N ARG A 77 9.75 6.64 -1.35
CA ARG A 77 8.94 5.51 -1.81
C ARG A 77 8.97 5.43 -3.33
N PRO A 78 9.21 4.22 -3.90
CA PRO A 78 9.29 4.08 -5.36
C PRO A 78 7.91 4.24 -6.01
N LEU A 79 7.91 4.66 -7.27
CA LEU A 79 6.74 4.56 -8.12
C LEU A 79 6.53 3.12 -8.55
N ASN A 80 5.30 2.64 -8.49
CA ASN A 80 4.91 1.33 -8.97
C ASN A 80 3.85 1.44 -10.08
N ASN A 81 3.97 0.63 -11.13
CA ASN A 81 2.93 0.55 -12.14
C ASN A 81 1.66 -0.02 -11.53
N ASN A 82 0.54 0.67 -11.74
CA ASN A 82 -0.73 0.15 -11.29
C ASN A 82 -1.14 -1.06 -12.15
N ARG A 83 -1.80 -2.05 -11.52
CA ARG A 83 -2.35 -3.24 -12.18
C ARG A 83 -3.19 -2.89 -13.44
N TRP A 84 -3.89 -1.77 -13.41
CA TRP A 84 -4.78 -1.33 -14.47
C TRP A 84 -4.08 -0.55 -15.59
N GLN A 85 -2.76 -0.40 -15.53
CA GLN A 85 -1.95 0.26 -16.56
C GLN A 85 -2.23 -0.33 -17.96
N SER A 86 -2.18 -1.65 -18.07
CA SER A 86 -2.40 -2.37 -19.32
C SER A 86 -3.86 -2.38 -19.81
N THR A 87 -4.83 -2.15 -18.91
CA THR A 87 -6.26 -2.23 -19.21
C THR A 87 -6.79 -0.96 -19.91
N PHE A 88 -6.17 0.19 -19.65
CA PHE A 88 -6.65 1.49 -20.13
C PHE A 88 -5.69 2.11 -21.15
N HIS A 89 -5.48 1.48 -22.29
CA HIS A 89 -4.56 1.92 -23.34
C HIS A 89 -4.93 3.28 -24.00
N TYR A 90 -6.19 3.68 -23.91
CA TYR A 90 -6.74 4.86 -24.57
C TYR A 90 -6.91 6.07 -23.65
N ARG A 91 -6.40 6.04 -22.42
CA ARG A 91 -6.50 7.19 -21.54
C ARG A 91 -5.56 8.32 -21.98
N LEU A 92 -5.90 9.54 -21.58
CA LEU A 92 -5.15 10.75 -21.92
C LEU A 92 -3.71 10.75 -21.37
N PHE A 93 -3.50 10.06 -20.23
CA PHE A 93 -2.18 9.90 -19.64
C PHE A 93 -1.76 8.45 -19.81
N PRO A 94 -0.67 8.18 -20.53
CA PRO A 94 -0.25 6.82 -20.83
C PRO A 94 0.15 6.02 -19.59
N ASP A 95 0.63 6.72 -18.55
CA ASP A 95 1.17 6.09 -17.35
C ASP A 95 0.21 6.14 -16.17
N TYR A 96 -0.04 4.98 -15.57
CA TYR A 96 -0.86 4.87 -14.37
C TYR A 96 -0.04 4.26 -13.26
N TYR A 97 0.48 5.12 -12.39
CA TYR A 97 1.36 4.75 -11.29
C TYR A 97 0.68 4.88 -9.93
N GLN A 98 1.20 4.12 -8.97
CA GLN A 98 1.00 4.32 -7.55
C GLN A 98 2.26 4.97 -6.98
N SER A 99 2.11 6.13 -6.33
CA SER A 99 3.21 6.83 -5.66
C SER A 99 3.48 6.33 -4.25
N TYR A 100 2.58 5.47 -3.73
CA TYR A 100 2.59 5.04 -2.32
C TYR A 100 2.51 6.18 -1.30
N GLY A 101 2.02 7.35 -1.68
CA GLY A 101 1.76 8.46 -0.76
C GLY A 101 0.79 8.09 0.36
N LEU A 102 -0.15 7.17 0.08
CA LEU A 102 -0.96 6.45 1.05
C LEU A 102 -0.43 5.00 1.11
N GLY A 103 0.38 4.70 2.12
CA GLY A 103 0.99 3.40 2.32
C GLY A 103 0.39 2.63 3.49
N PHE A 104 1.02 1.53 3.86
CA PHE A 104 0.50 0.67 4.94
C PHE A 104 0.48 1.37 6.29
N PHE A 105 1.48 2.18 6.61
CA PHE A 105 1.48 2.97 7.84
C PHE A 105 0.26 3.90 7.91
N GLU A 106 0.00 4.64 6.85
CA GLU A 106 -1.13 5.57 6.76
C GLU A 106 -2.49 4.84 6.79
N TYR A 107 -2.59 3.64 6.21
CA TYR A 107 -3.79 2.80 6.31
C TYR A 107 -4.04 2.32 7.74
N PHE A 108 -3.00 1.88 8.45
CA PHE A 108 -3.13 1.51 9.86
C PHE A 108 -3.57 2.69 10.73
N GLN A 109 -2.96 3.87 10.54
CA GLN A 109 -3.38 5.08 11.24
C GLN A 109 -4.83 5.45 10.93
N LEU A 110 -5.24 5.35 9.67
CA LEU A 110 -6.63 5.64 9.28
C LEU A 110 -7.59 4.66 9.95
N ALA A 111 -7.27 3.37 9.96
CA ALA A 111 -8.09 2.36 10.65
C ALA A 111 -8.28 2.71 12.13
N GLU A 112 -7.19 3.00 12.83
CA GLU A 112 -7.22 3.44 14.23
C GLU A 112 -8.03 4.71 14.41
N ASP A 113 -7.83 5.71 13.54
CA ASP A 113 -8.50 7.01 13.62
C ASP A 113 -10.02 6.94 13.42
N ILE A 114 -10.49 6.02 12.58
CA ILE A 114 -11.93 5.81 12.33
C ILE A 114 -12.55 4.71 13.21
N GLY A 115 -11.74 4.05 14.04
CA GLY A 115 -12.20 3.00 14.95
C GLY A 115 -12.49 1.66 14.24
N ALA A 116 -11.88 1.40 13.09
CA ALA A 116 -12.03 0.17 12.33
C ALA A 116 -10.88 -0.82 12.61
N GLU A 117 -11.16 -2.11 12.55
CA GLU A 117 -10.10 -3.15 12.55
C GLU A 117 -9.35 -3.14 11.21
N PRO A 118 -8.02 -3.05 11.19
CA PRO A 118 -7.27 -3.12 9.96
C PRO A 118 -7.27 -4.54 9.38
N LEU A 119 -7.51 -4.66 8.08
CA LEU A 119 -7.43 -5.92 7.34
C LEU A 119 -6.50 -5.74 6.13
N PRO A 120 -5.17 -5.78 6.34
CA PRO A 120 -4.23 -5.76 5.24
C PRO A 120 -4.32 -7.03 4.40
N VAL A 121 -4.15 -6.87 3.08
CA VAL A 121 -4.13 -7.96 2.11
C VAL A 121 -2.74 -8.06 1.51
N LEU A 122 -2.13 -9.24 1.56
CA LEU A 122 -0.80 -9.51 1.04
C LEU A 122 -0.81 -10.49 -0.15
N ASN A 123 0.22 -10.37 -0.98
CA ASN A 123 0.41 -11.24 -2.13
C ASN A 123 0.90 -12.63 -1.71
N VAL A 124 0.39 -13.67 -2.37
CA VAL A 124 0.74 -15.08 -2.14
C VAL A 124 1.66 -15.67 -3.23
N GLY A 125 2.48 -14.83 -3.85
CA GLY A 125 3.33 -15.28 -4.97
C GLY A 125 2.56 -15.46 -6.27
N MET A 126 1.40 -14.81 -6.39
CA MET A 126 0.58 -14.85 -7.60
C MET A 126 0.41 -13.45 -8.19
N ALA A 127 0.69 -13.30 -9.48
CA ALA A 127 0.23 -12.16 -10.26
C ALA A 127 -1.29 -12.28 -10.49
N CYS A 128 -1.94 -11.23 -10.97
CA CYS A 128 -3.37 -11.23 -11.23
C CYS A 128 -3.77 -12.46 -12.07
N GLN A 129 -4.48 -13.38 -11.46
CA GLN A 129 -4.81 -14.67 -12.08
C GLN A 129 -5.76 -14.48 -13.27
N PHE A 130 -6.68 -13.53 -13.19
CA PHE A 130 -7.56 -13.19 -14.30
C PHE A 130 -6.78 -12.74 -15.55
N GLN A 131 -5.72 -11.95 -15.37
CA GLN A 131 -4.89 -11.47 -16.47
C GLN A 131 -3.90 -12.50 -17.00
N ASN A 132 -3.55 -13.47 -16.17
CA ASN A 132 -2.56 -14.51 -16.43
C ASN A 132 -3.19 -15.92 -16.36
N TRP A 133 -4.47 -16.05 -16.73
CA TRP A 133 -5.24 -17.30 -16.62
C TRP A 133 -4.61 -18.46 -17.40
N ASP A 134 -3.91 -18.15 -18.49
CA ASP A 134 -3.23 -19.09 -19.39
C ASP A 134 -1.70 -19.10 -19.20
N ASN A 135 -1.18 -18.37 -18.24
CA ASN A 135 0.25 -18.22 -18.00
C ASN A 135 0.67 -18.63 -16.57
N PRO A 136 0.81 -19.92 -16.28
CA PRO A 136 1.21 -20.39 -14.95
C PRO A 136 2.59 -19.89 -14.54
N LYS A 137 3.47 -19.52 -15.49
CA LYS A 137 4.80 -18.94 -15.22
C LYS A 137 4.75 -17.52 -14.65
N ALA A 138 3.59 -16.86 -14.69
CA ALA A 138 3.41 -15.57 -14.05
C ALA A 138 3.40 -15.66 -12.52
N HIS A 139 3.32 -16.86 -11.96
CA HIS A 139 3.24 -17.12 -10.54
C HIS A 139 4.53 -17.79 -10.04
N VAL A 140 4.88 -17.53 -8.79
CA VAL A 140 6.02 -18.17 -8.14
C VAL A 140 5.72 -19.66 -7.90
N PRO A 141 6.66 -20.58 -8.10
CA PRO A 141 6.52 -21.97 -7.67
C PRO A 141 6.26 -22.08 -6.14
N VAL A 142 5.52 -23.09 -5.72
CA VAL A 142 5.14 -23.27 -4.30
C VAL A 142 6.36 -23.43 -3.39
N ASP A 143 7.43 -24.09 -3.87
CA ASP A 143 8.69 -24.25 -3.13
C ASP A 143 9.49 -22.94 -2.96
N SER A 144 9.07 -21.87 -3.62
CA SER A 144 9.73 -20.57 -3.62
C SER A 144 8.93 -19.48 -2.93
N LEU A 145 7.96 -19.84 -2.07
CA LEU A 145 7.05 -18.91 -1.38
C LEU A 145 7.68 -18.21 -0.16
N GLN A 146 8.85 -18.65 0.30
CA GLN A 146 9.46 -18.11 1.52
C GLN A 146 9.53 -16.57 1.59
N PRO A 147 9.85 -15.81 0.52
CA PRO A 147 9.84 -14.35 0.59
C PRO A 147 8.46 -13.74 0.87
N TYR A 148 7.39 -14.37 0.39
CA TYR A 148 6.01 -13.91 0.61
C TYR A 148 5.52 -14.23 2.02
N ILE A 149 5.90 -15.39 2.55
CA ILE A 149 5.68 -15.74 3.97
C ILE A 149 6.41 -14.74 4.86
N GLN A 150 7.67 -14.42 4.55
CA GLN A 150 8.44 -13.45 5.30
C GLN A 150 7.80 -12.05 5.24
N ASP A 151 7.22 -11.65 4.10
CA ASP A 151 6.49 -10.39 3.99
C ASP A 151 5.29 -10.34 4.96
N CYS A 152 4.60 -11.47 5.17
CA CYS A 152 3.52 -11.57 6.15
C CYS A 152 4.04 -11.45 7.60
N LEU A 153 5.10 -12.19 7.94
CA LEU A 153 5.70 -12.16 9.27
C LEU A 153 6.24 -10.77 9.63
N ASP A 154 6.93 -10.15 8.68
CA ASP A 154 7.46 -8.79 8.84
C ASP A 154 6.34 -7.75 9.02
N LEU A 155 5.19 -7.93 8.36
CA LEU A 155 4.04 -7.05 8.53
C LEU A 155 3.42 -7.21 9.92
N ILE A 156 3.31 -8.44 10.43
CA ILE A 156 2.84 -8.69 11.79
C ILE A 156 3.79 -8.02 12.80
N GLU A 157 5.09 -8.15 12.59
CA GLU A 157 6.10 -7.47 13.42
C GLU A 157 5.98 -5.94 13.30
N PHE A 158 5.80 -5.41 12.08
CA PHE A 158 5.59 -3.98 11.88
C PHE A 158 4.36 -3.47 12.64
N ALA A 159 3.25 -4.19 12.56
CA ALA A 159 2.01 -3.77 13.19
C ALA A 159 2.01 -3.98 14.72
N ASN A 160 2.55 -5.07 15.22
CA ASN A 160 2.38 -5.51 16.61
C ASN A 160 3.69 -5.65 17.39
N GLY A 161 4.86 -5.68 16.72
CA GLY A 161 6.15 -5.89 17.34
C GLY A 161 6.57 -4.75 18.27
N ASP A 162 7.41 -5.08 19.24
CA ASP A 162 8.06 -4.10 20.13
C ASP A 162 8.99 -3.17 19.33
N THR A 163 9.21 -1.97 19.86
CA THR A 163 10.09 -0.96 19.23
C THR A 163 11.57 -1.38 19.16
N CYS A 164 11.97 -2.40 19.87
CA CYS A 164 13.32 -3.00 19.77
C CYS A 164 13.45 -3.96 18.57
N THR A 165 12.35 -4.43 17.99
CA THR A 165 12.38 -5.28 16.82
C THR A 165 12.65 -4.47 15.53
N THR A 166 13.03 -5.15 14.44
CA THR A 166 13.38 -4.47 13.18
C THR A 166 12.23 -3.64 12.63
N TRP A 167 11.05 -4.23 12.53
CA TRP A 167 9.90 -3.58 11.92
C TRP A 167 9.09 -2.74 12.91
N GLY A 168 9.02 -3.13 14.19
CA GLY A 168 8.41 -2.31 15.25
C GLY A 168 9.15 -0.99 15.45
N ARG A 169 10.49 -0.99 15.34
CA ARG A 169 11.29 0.25 15.34
C ARG A 169 10.95 1.16 14.16
N LYS A 170 10.81 0.62 12.95
CA LYS A 170 10.42 1.41 11.76
C LYS A 170 9.04 2.07 11.95
N ARG A 171 8.08 1.36 12.54
CA ARG A 171 6.79 1.94 12.91
C ARG A 171 6.97 3.10 13.89
N ALA A 172 7.79 2.92 14.92
CA ALA A 172 8.05 3.96 15.92
C ALA A 172 8.75 5.19 15.30
N GLU A 173 9.72 4.99 14.41
CA GLU A 173 10.41 6.05 13.66
C GLU A 173 9.44 6.85 12.77
N MET A 174 8.38 6.22 12.28
CA MET A 174 7.29 6.88 11.55
C MET A 174 6.29 7.60 12.47
N GLY A 175 6.52 7.63 13.78
CA GLY A 175 5.72 8.38 14.75
C GLY A 175 4.67 7.58 15.50
N HIS A 176 4.65 6.23 15.39
CA HIS A 176 3.70 5.38 16.08
C HIS A 176 4.40 4.27 16.89
N PRO A 177 4.93 4.56 18.10
CA PRO A 177 5.64 3.57 18.92
C PRO A 177 4.72 2.47 19.47
N ALA A 178 3.44 2.75 19.70
CA ALA A 178 2.46 1.76 20.16
C ALA A 178 2.12 0.75 19.04
N PRO A 179 1.77 -0.50 19.36
CA PRO A 179 1.27 -1.46 18.37
C PRO A 179 -0.09 -1.02 17.81
N PHE A 180 -0.35 -1.34 16.54
CA PHE A 180 -1.66 -1.17 15.92
C PHE A 180 -2.67 -2.26 16.29
N ASN A 181 -2.23 -3.28 17.03
CA ASN A 181 -3.07 -4.41 17.46
C ASN A 181 -3.73 -5.17 16.29
N LEU A 182 -2.98 -5.41 15.23
CA LEU A 182 -3.43 -6.19 14.07
C LEU A 182 -3.93 -7.57 14.51
N LYS A 183 -5.18 -7.90 14.17
CA LYS A 183 -5.85 -9.17 14.48
C LYS A 183 -6.09 -10.03 13.25
N TYR A 184 -6.24 -9.39 12.08
CA TYR A 184 -6.64 -10.03 10.84
C TYR A 184 -5.67 -9.72 9.73
N LEU A 185 -5.33 -10.73 8.95
CA LEU A 185 -4.49 -10.61 7.77
C LEU A 185 -5.09 -11.45 6.66
N ALA A 186 -5.25 -10.89 5.48
CA ALA A 186 -5.71 -11.62 4.32
C ALA A 186 -4.53 -11.93 3.39
N VAL A 187 -4.49 -13.13 2.86
CA VAL A 187 -3.47 -13.61 1.93
C VAL A 187 -4.10 -13.89 0.58
N GLY A 188 -3.62 -13.18 -0.44
CA GLY A 188 -4.18 -13.25 -1.79
C GLY A 188 -5.41 -12.35 -2.01
N ASN A 189 -5.73 -12.13 -3.27
CA ASN A 189 -6.89 -11.40 -3.71
C ASN A 189 -7.45 -12.01 -5.00
N GLU A 190 -8.72 -12.39 -5.00
CA GLU A 190 -9.43 -12.92 -6.17
C GLU A 190 -8.73 -14.10 -6.86
N GLN A 191 -7.90 -14.86 -6.15
CA GLN A 191 -7.34 -16.10 -6.67
C GLN A 191 -8.30 -17.27 -6.44
N TRP A 192 -8.18 -18.29 -7.29
CA TRP A 192 -9.07 -19.43 -7.28
C TRP A 192 -8.38 -20.74 -7.66
N ASN A 193 -9.04 -21.85 -7.44
CA ASN A 193 -8.68 -23.24 -7.73
C ASN A 193 -7.41 -23.75 -7.01
N THR A 194 -6.95 -24.94 -7.38
CA THR A 194 -5.81 -25.65 -6.80
C THR A 194 -4.55 -24.77 -6.75
N LEU A 195 -4.32 -23.99 -7.81
CA LEU A 195 -3.16 -23.11 -7.91
C LEU A 195 -3.04 -22.11 -6.73
N TYR A 196 -4.18 -21.66 -6.20
CA TYR A 196 -4.23 -20.81 -5.02
C TYR A 196 -4.15 -21.63 -3.72
N TYR A 197 -4.94 -22.69 -3.62
CA TYR A 197 -5.04 -23.47 -2.38
C TYR A 197 -3.73 -24.15 -1.97
N GLU A 198 -2.86 -24.49 -2.92
CA GLU A 198 -1.53 -25.04 -2.64
C GLU A 198 -0.56 -24.02 -1.98
N ARG A 199 -0.94 -22.74 -1.93
CA ARG A 199 -0.16 -21.64 -1.36
C ARG A 199 -0.63 -21.21 0.04
N LEU A 200 -1.73 -21.74 0.51
CA LEU A 200 -2.28 -21.49 1.84
C LEU A 200 -1.76 -22.52 2.85
#